data_502f9e73c357e38a3640c4bfe24a6a45
#
_entry.id   502f9e73c357e38a3640c4bfe24a6a45
#
_cell.length_a   1.000
_cell.length_b   1.000
_cell.length_c   1.000
_cell.angle_alpha   90.00
_cell.angle_beta   90.00
_cell.angle_gamma   90.00
#
_symmetry.space_group_name_H-M   'P 1'
#
loop_
_entity.id
_entity.type
_entity.pdbx_description
1 polymer ?
#
loop_
_entity_poly.entity_id
_entity_poly.type
_entity_poly.pdbx_seq_one_letter_code
_entity_poly.pdbx_strand_id
1 'polypeptide(L)'
;GYAGFSIWNWHTLPGYIDQRYIDYARANASIGINGTVLTNVNANATILTEPYLKKVKALADVFRPYGIKVYLTARFSAPIEAGGLPTADPLNEAVRQWWKEKVKEIYSYIPDFGGFLVKANSEGQPGPQDYNRTHADGANMLADAVAPFNGIVMWRAFVYSHENADDRHKQAYSEFVPLDGKFRSNVMLQVKNGAI
;
A
#
# COMPACT_ATOMS: atom_id res chain seq x y z
N GLY A 1 10.09 -7.55 -8.12
CA GLY A 1 10.02 -9.00 -8.34
C GLY A 1 10.68 -9.76 -7.18
N TYR A 2 10.52 -11.06 -7.14
CA TYR A 2 11.06 -11.94 -6.08
C TYR A 2 12.59 -11.84 -5.98
N ALA A 3 13.26 -11.52 -7.09
CA ALA A 3 14.70 -11.35 -7.17
C ALA A 3 15.18 -9.91 -6.80
N GLY A 4 14.31 -9.07 -6.29
CA GLY A 4 14.67 -7.71 -5.88
C GLY A 4 14.84 -6.69 -6.99
N PHE A 5 14.53 -7.04 -8.23
CA PHE A 5 14.60 -6.11 -9.36
C PHE A 5 13.28 -5.36 -9.56
N SER A 6 13.38 -4.04 -9.75
CA SER A 6 12.29 -3.18 -10.16
C SER A 6 12.48 -2.77 -11.63
N ILE A 7 11.38 -2.47 -12.32
CA ILE A 7 11.43 -1.80 -13.62
C ILE A 7 12.03 -0.40 -13.46
N TRP A 8 11.74 0.23 -12.32
CA TRP A 8 12.15 1.59 -12.02
C TRP A 8 13.56 1.61 -11.43
N ASN A 9 14.41 2.50 -11.95
CA ASN A 9 15.69 2.79 -11.32
C ASN A 9 15.53 3.95 -10.34
N TRP A 10 15.38 3.63 -9.06
CA TRP A 10 15.19 4.62 -8.00
C TRP A 10 16.40 5.56 -7.81
N HIS A 11 17.58 5.19 -8.27
CA HIS A 11 18.78 6.03 -8.16
C HIS A 11 18.79 7.15 -9.21
N THR A 12 18.30 6.89 -10.42
CA THR A 12 18.27 7.88 -11.49
C THR A 12 17.00 8.75 -11.47
N LEU A 13 15.93 8.29 -10.83
CA LEU A 13 14.73 9.10 -10.64
C LEU A 13 14.99 10.21 -9.60
N PRO A 14 14.35 11.39 -9.75
CA PRO A 14 13.43 11.81 -10.81
C PRO A 14 14.11 12.38 -12.05
N GLY A 15 15.43 12.49 -12.07
CA GLY A 15 16.20 13.23 -13.11
C GLY A 15 16.21 12.55 -14.47
N TYR A 16 16.02 11.23 -14.53
CA TYR A 16 16.02 10.47 -15.78
C TYR A 16 14.81 9.55 -15.85
N ILE A 17 14.05 9.65 -16.95
CA ILE A 17 12.92 8.79 -17.26
C ILE A 17 13.33 7.86 -18.40
N ASP A 18 13.51 6.58 -18.09
CA ASP A 18 13.82 5.57 -19.10
C ASP A 18 12.61 5.36 -20.03
N GLN A 19 12.87 5.22 -21.32
CA GLN A 19 11.81 4.95 -22.32
C GLN A 19 10.98 3.72 -21.96
N ARG A 20 11.57 2.73 -21.30
CA ARG A 20 10.86 1.53 -20.82
C ARG A 20 9.69 1.83 -19.90
N TYR A 21 9.73 2.92 -19.12
CA TYR A 21 8.61 3.30 -18.25
C TYR A 21 7.40 3.74 -19.06
N ILE A 22 7.65 4.50 -20.12
CA ILE A 22 6.62 4.96 -21.06
C ILE A 22 6.05 3.77 -21.83
N ASP A 23 6.91 2.88 -22.34
CA ASP A 23 6.48 1.69 -23.07
C ASP A 23 5.67 0.75 -22.18
N TYR A 24 6.07 0.60 -20.90
CA TYR A 24 5.32 -0.18 -19.91
C TYR A 24 3.94 0.44 -19.64
N ALA A 25 3.84 1.74 -19.46
CA ALA A 25 2.58 2.44 -19.27
C ALA A 25 1.64 2.22 -20.46
N ARG A 26 2.15 2.43 -21.66
CA ARG A 26 1.39 2.24 -22.91
C ARG A 26 0.90 0.79 -23.07
N ALA A 27 1.77 -0.19 -22.82
CA ALA A 27 1.43 -1.61 -22.92
C ALA A 27 0.33 -1.99 -21.92
N ASN A 28 0.42 -1.53 -20.69
CA ASN A 28 -0.60 -1.79 -19.67
C ASN A 28 -1.94 -1.13 -20.02
N ALA A 29 -1.92 0.11 -20.48
CA ALA A 29 -3.14 0.80 -20.90
C ALA A 29 -3.83 0.08 -22.06
N SER A 30 -3.06 -0.48 -23.02
CA SER A 30 -3.61 -1.19 -24.18
C SER A 30 -4.42 -2.43 -23.84
N ILE A 31 -4.22 -3.00 -22.66
CA ILE A 31 -4.98 -4.15 -22.17
C ILE A 31 -5.96 -3.79 -21.05
N GLY A 32 -6.24 -2.49 -20.87
CA GLY A 32 -7.26 -2.00 -19.93
C GLY A 32 -6.81 -1.87 -18.47
N ILE A 33 -5.51 -1.93 -18.19
CA ILE A 33 -4.99 -1.68 -16.83
C ILE A 33 -5.07 -0.18 -16.56
N ASN A 34 -5.67 0.20 -15.42
CA ASN A 34 -5.91 1.58 -15.02
C ASN A 34 -5.26 1.96 -13.68
N GLY A 35 -4.50 1.05 -13.09
CA GLY A 35 -3.75 1.30 -11.85
C GLY A 35 -2.52 0.42 -11.75
N THR A 36 -1.46 0.95 -11.14
CA THR A 36 -0.21 0.22 -10.89
C THR A 36 0.33 0.52 -9.51
N VAL A 37 0.73 -0.53 -8.79
CA VAL A 37 1.48 -0.38 -7.53
C VAL A 37 2.97 -0.36 -7.86
N LEU A 38 3.62 0.76 -7.58
CA LEU A 38 5.02 0.98 -7.97
C LEU A 38 6.03 0.23 -7.10
N THR A 39 5.60 -0.26 -5.94
CA THR A 39 6.47 -0.87 -4.93
C THR A 39 6.13 -2.33 -4.67
N ASN A 40 7.12 -3.07 -4.17
CA ASN A 40 6.88 -4.40 -3.63
C ASN A 40 6.02 -4.32 -2.36
N VAL A 41 5.25 -5.36 -2.07
CA VAL A 41 4.39 -5.46 -0.87
C VAL A 41 5.18 -5.39 0.45
N ASN A 42 6.49 -5.64 0.41
CA ASN A 42 7.39 -5.56 1.56
C ASN A 42 8.21 -4.26 1.57
N ALA A 43 7.85 -3.26 0.77
CA ALA A 43 8.55 -1.99 0.75
C ALA A 43 8.60 -1.37 2.15
N ASN A 44 9.75 -0.80 2.51
CA ASN A 44 9.91 -0.13 3.78
C ASN A 44 9.31 1.30 3.76
N ALA A 45 9.23 1.92 4.93
CA ALA A 45 8.61 3.23 5.09
C ALA A 45 9.32 4.37 4.33
N THR A 46 10.57 4.17 3.91
CA THR A 46 11.36 5.17 3.18
C THR A 46 10.68 5.65 1.90
N ILE A 47 9.87 4.79 1.26
CA ILE A 47 9.13 5.17 0.05
C ILE A 47 8.15 6.33 0.28
N LEU A 48 7.72 6.55 1.53
CA LEU A 48 6.79 7.62 1.91
C LEU A 48 7.51 8.93 2.28
N THR A 49 8.83 8.97 2.21
CA THR A 49 9.61 10.18 2.50
C THR A 49 9.69 11.11 1.28
N GLU A 50 9.91 12.40 1.54
CA GLU A 50 9.95 13.43 0.49
C GLU A 50 10.88 13.09 -0.69
N PRO A 51 12.14 12.63 -0.49
CA PRO A 51 13.01 12.30 -1.62
C PRO A 51 12.42 11.25 -2.54
N TYR A 52 11.74 10.24 -1.98
CA TYR A 52 11.09 9.20 -2.77
C TYR A 52 9.75 9.65 -3.36
N LEU A 53 8.98 10.49 -2.67
CA LEU A 53 7.74 11.04 -3.21
C LEU A 53 7.97 11.86 -4.48
N LYS A 54 9.11 12.57 -4.59
CA LYS A 54 9.52 13.25 -5.82
C LYS A 54 9.76 12.26 -6.97
N LYS A 55 10.34 11.10 -6.67
CA LYS A 55 10.56 10.02 -7.65
C LYS A 55 9.25 9.37 -8.07
N VAL A 56 8.36 9.12 -7.12
CA VAL A 56 7.00 8.60 -7.37
C VAL A 56 6.20 9.57 -8.23
N LYS A 57 6.29 10.87 -7.95
CA LYS A 57 5.67 11.92 -8.76
C LYS A 57 6.12 11.83 -10.24
N ALA A 58 7.41 11.68 -10.47
CA ALA A 58 7.94 11.55 -11.83
C ALA A 58 7.34 10.34 -12.56
N LEU A 59 7.19 9.20 -11.88
CA LEU A 59 6.52 8.03 -12.44
C LEU A 59 5.02 8.26 -12.64
N ALA A 60 4.33 8.90 -11.70
CA ALA A 60 2.92 9.25 -11.84
C ALA A 60 2.67 10.12 -13.09
N ASP A 61 3.57 11.07 -13.37
CA ASP A 61 3.52 11.90 -14.56
C ASP A 61 3.68 11.09 -15.85
N VAL A 62 4.44 9.99 -15.83
CA VAL A 62 4.57 9.04 -16.96
C VAL A 62 3.27 8.26 -17.19
N PHE A 63 2.60 7.82 -16.13
CA PHE A 63 1.40 6.97 -16.21
C PHE A 63 0.13 7.75 -16.50
N ARG A 64 0.04 9.00 -16.06
CA ARG A 64 -1.17 9.84 -16.17
C ARG A 64 -1.71 9.97 -17.59
N PRO A 65 -0.90 10.24 -18.64
CA PRO A 65 -1.39 10.35 -20.01
C PRO A 65 -2.07 9.07 -20.52
N TYR A 66 -1.77 7.93 -19.92
CA TYR A 66 -2.34 6.63 -20.27
C TYR A 66 -3.55 6.24 -19.40
N GLY A 67 -4.02 7.15 -18.55
CA GLY A 67 -5.17 6.90 -17.66
C GLY A 67 -4.86 5.92 -16.54
N ILE A 68 -3.59 5.74 -16.16
CA ILE A 68 -3.16 4.80 -15.11
C ILE A 68 -2.80 5.60 -13.87
N LYS A 69 -3.48 5.31 -12.76
CA LYS A 69 -3.13 5.84 -11.43
C LYS A 69 -2.01 5.05 -10.79
N VAL A 70 -1.19 5.72 -10.00
CA VAL A 70 -0.14 5.07 -9.22
C VAL A 70 -0.57 4.85 -7.79
N TYR A 71 -0.12 3.74 -7.23
CA TYR A 71 -0.35 3.31 -5.85
C TYR A 71 0.98 2.99 -5.19
N LEU A 72 1.03 3.07 -3.88
CA LEU A 72 2.20 2.70 -3.09
C LEU A 72 1.85 1.67 -2.03
N THR A 73 2.83 0.84 -1.68
CA THR A 73 2.73 0.02 -0.48
C THR A 73 2.85 0.91 0.76
N ALA A 74 1.86 0.81 1.65
CA ALA A 74 1.95 1.41 2.97
C ALA A 74 2.47 0.37 3.97
N ARG A 75 3.69 0.58 4.48
CA ARG A 75 4.20 -0.22 5.60
C ARG A 75 3.47 0.19 6.87
N PHE A 76 2.85 -0.78 7.55
CA PHE A 76 1.98 -0.49 8.70
C PHE A 76 2.71 0.21 9.84
N SER A 77 3.99 -0.08 10.04
CA SER A 77 4.84 0.55 11.05
C SER A 77 5.45 1.91 10.63
N ALA A 78 5.09 2.46 9.50
CA ALA A 78 5.63 3.74 9.01
C ALA A 78 5.52 4.91 10.02
N PRO A 79 4.46 5.03 10.84
CA PRO A 79 4.41 6.06 11.89
C PRO A 79 5.57 5.99 12.87
N ILE A 80 6.10 4.80 13.14
CA ILE A 80 7.28 4.60 13.99
C ILE A 80 8.55 4.91 13.19
N GLU A 81 8.73 4.24 12.05
CA GLU A 81 9.98 4.24 11.28
C GLU A 81 10.27 5.59 10.60
N ALA A 82 9.24 6.24 10.09
CA ALA A 82 9.33 7.52 9.38
C ALA A 82 8.79 8.70 10.19
N GLY A 83 7.89 8.44 11.14
CA GLY A 83 7.25 9.46 11.96
C GLY A 83 7.87 9.63 13.34
N GLY A 84 8.69 8.70 13.79
CA GLY A 84 9.29 8.74 15.13
C GLY A 84 8.29 8.56 16.27
N LEU A 85 7.07 8.09 15.98
CA LEU A 85 6.06 7.82 17.00
C LEU A 85 6.41 6.55 17.80
N PRO A 86 5.97 6.42 19.06
CA PRO A 86 6.27 5.25 19.88
C PRO A 86 5.43 4.03 19.52
N THR A 87 4.39 4.17 18.69
CA THR A 87 3.45 3.12 18.35
C THR A 87 2.92 3.30 16.92
N ALA A 88 2.38 2.24 16.34
CA ALA A 88 1.59 2.28 15.12
C ALA A 88 0.15 1.74 15.34
N ASP A 89 -0.33 1.72 16.58
CA ASP A 89 -1.69 1.30 16.91
C ASP A 89 -2.71 2.11 16.09
N PRO A 90 -3.56 1.46 15.26
CA PRO A 90 -4.49 2.14 14.38
C PRO A 90 -5.59 2.91 15.09
N LEU A 91 -5.81 2.69 16.38
CA LEU A 91 -6.77 3.44 17.19
C LEU A 91 -6.12 4.57 18.00
N ASN A 92 -4.80 4.71 17.93
CA ASN A 92 -4.10 5.83 18.55
C ASN A 92 -4.29 7.10 17.71
N GLU A 93 -4.72 8.19 18.35
CA GLU A 93 -5.04 9.42 17.65
C GLU A 93 -3.81 10.07 16.96
N ALA A 94 -2.64 10.02 17.60
CA ALA A 94 -1.42 10.56 16.99
C ALA A 94 -1.01 9.76 15.74
N VAL A 95 -1.21 8.44 15.74
CA VAL A 95 -0.97 7.57 14.57
C VAL A 95 -1.94 7.89 13.44
N ARG A 96 -3.23 8.05 13.75
CA ARG A 96 -4.25 8.43 12.77
C ARG A 96 -3.97 9.79 12.16
N GLN A 97 -3.58 10.76 12.98
CA GLN A 97 -3.22 12.10 12.52
C GLN A 97 -1.97 12.06 11.64
N TRP A 98 -0.95 11.28 12.01
CA TRP A 98 0.25 11.11 11.20
C TRP A 98 -0.07 10.61 9.79
N TRP A 99 -0.94 9.59 9.67
CA TRP A 99 -1.37 9.09 8.37
C TRP A 99 -2.15 10.12 7.56
N LYS A 100 -3.04 10.90 8.19
CA LYS A 100 -3.78 11.98 7.51
C LYS A 100 -2.83 13.03 6.95
N GLU A 101 -1.84 13.43 7.71
CA GLU A 101 -0.81 14.39 7.28
C GLU A 101 0.07 13.82 6.17
N LYS A 102 0.52 12.57 6.30
CA LYS A 102 1.31 11.88 5.28
C LYS A 102 0.54 11.73 3.97
N VAL A 103 -0.71 11.36 4.04
CA VAL A 103 -1.59 11.25 2.86
C VAL A 103 -1.78 12.62 2.20
N LYS A 104 -2.02 13.67 2.98
CA LYS A 104 -2.11 15.03 2.46
C LYS A 104 -0.81 15.46 1.75
N GLU A 105 0.34 15.12 2.32
CA GLU A 105 1.65 15.35 1.68
C GLU A 105 1.75 14.59 0.35
N ILE A 106 1.40 13.30 0.29
CA ILE A 106 1.43 12.51 -0.94
C ILE A 106 0.56 13.15 -2.02
N TYR A 107 -0.67 13.52 -1.71
CA TYR A 107 -1.58 14.15 -2.67
C TYR A 107 -1.13 15.56 -3.08
N SER A 108 -0.30 16.25 -2.30
CA SER A 108 0.32 17.50 -2.71
C SER A 108 1.35 17.32 -3.83
N TYR A 109 2.02 16.17 -3.89
CA TYR A 109 2.92 15.78 -4.98
C TYR A 109 2.18 15.15 -6.16
N ILE A 110 1.15 14.35 -5.88
CA ILE A 110 0.46 13.50 -6.85
C ILE A 110 -1.06 13.63 -6.63
N PRO A 111 -1.71 14.67 -7.21
CA PRO A 111 -3.13 14.94 -6.97
C PRO A 111 -4.07 13.79 -7.36
N ASP A 112 -3.66 12.95 -8.31
CA ASP A 112 -4.39 11.76 -8.78
C ASP A 112 -3.88 10.44 -8.19
N PHE A 113 -3.12 10.50 -7.08
CA PHE A 113 -2.65 9.30 -6.39
C PHE A 113 -3.82 8.35 -6.07
N GLY A 114 -3.64 7.06 -6.40
CA GLY A 114 -4.73 6.08 -6.29
C GLY A 114 -4.99 5.58 -4.87
N GLY A 115 -3.95 5.44 -4.06
CA GLY A 115 -4.05 4.92 -2.71
C GLY A 115 -2.98 3.89 -2.36
N PHE A 116 -3.29 3.03 -1.39
CA PHE A 116 -2.31 2.12 -0.80
C PHE A 116 -2.62 0.65 -1.06
N LEU A 117 -1.56 -0.13 -1.18
CA LEU A 117 -1.57 -1.58 -1.00
C LEU A 117 -0.94 -1.92 0.35
N VAL A 118 -1.57 -2.78 1.14
CA VAL A 118 -1.07 -3.16 2.46
C VAL A 118 -0.96 -4.67 2.61
N LYS A 119 0.22 -5.11 3.04
CA LYS A 119 0.46 -6.46 3.57
C LYS A 119 0.69 -6.32 5.08
N ALA A 120 -0.20 -6.89 5.89
CA ALA A 120 -0.16 -6.76 7.33
C ALA A 120 -0.24 -8.13 8.01
N ASN A 121 0.49 -8.30 9.10
CA ASN A 121 0.53 -9.52 9.92
C ASN A 121 0.73 -10.82 9.11
N SER A 122 1.57 -10.75 8.10
CA SER A 122 1.88 -11.87 7.23
C SER A 122 3.36 -11.89 6.89
N GLU A 123 4.00 -13.05 7.00
CA GLU A 123 5.42 -13.26 6.67
C GLU A 123 6.35 -12.21 7.32
N GLY A 124 6.15 -11.94 8.60
CA GLY A 124 6.96 -10.99 9.37
C GLY A 124 6.68 -9.51 9.11
N GLN A 125 5.66 -9.17 8.30
CA GLN A 125 5.27 -7.78 8.15
C GLN A 125 4.44 -7.31 9.34
N PRO A 126 4.68 -6.09 9.85
CA PRO A 126 3.90 -5.53 10.95
C PRO A 126 2.44 -5.28 10.55
N GLY A 127 1.57 -5.29 11.54
CA GLY A 127 0.15 -5.08 11.31
C GLY A 127 -0.65 -4.76 12.57
N PRO A 128 -1.97 -4.60 12.44
CA PRO A 128 -2.83 -4.21 13.56
C PRO A 128 -2.88 -5.25 14.69
N GLN A 129 -2.67 -6.53 14.40
CA GLN A 129 -2.69 -7.58 15.43
C GLN A 129 -1.54 -7.44 16.43
N ASP A 130 -0.44 -6.78 16.08
CA ASP A 130 0.66 -6.45 16.99
C ASP A 130 0.19 -5.54 18.13
N TYR A 131 -0.97 -4.91 18.00
CA TYR A 131 -1.61 -4.01 18.96
C TYR A 131 -2.95 -4.53 19.47
N ASN A 132 -3.24 -5.82 19.29
CA ASN A 132 -4.54 -6.42 19.61
C ASN A 132 -5.72 -5.73 18.89
N ARG A 133 -5.48 -5.30 17.65
CA ARG A 133 -6.49 -4.70 16.77
C ARG A 133 -6.77 -5.62 15.59
N THR A 134 -7.91 -5.43 14.96
CA THR A 134 -8.35 -6.23 13.81
C THR A 134 -7.76 -5.69 12.49
N HIS A 135 -7.79 -6.50 11.46
CA HIS A 135 -7.49 -6.04 10.10
C HIS A 135 -8.41 -4.90 9.65
N ALA A 136 -9.67 -4.91 10.07
CA ALA A 136 -10.60 -3.81 9.78
C ALA A 136 -10.17 -2.50 10.46
N ASP A 137 -9.70 -2.54 11.71
CA ASP A 137 -9.17 -1.34 12.39
C ASP A 137 -8.00 -0.73 11.62
N GLY A 138 -7.07 -1.58 11.16
CA GLY A 138 -5.91 -1.13 10.39
C GLY A 138 -6.28 -0.59 9.01
N ALA A 139 -7.11 -1.31 8.28
CA ALA A 139 -7.55 -0.90 6.95
C ALA A 139 -8.37 0.39 6.99
N ASN A 140 -9.28 0.51 7.94
CA ASN A 140 -10.16 1.68 8.07
C ASN A 140 -9.38 2.94 8.45
N MET A 141 -8.34 2.84 9.27
CA MET A 141 -7.45 3.97 9.56
C MET A 141 -6.88 4.58 8.27
N LEU A 142 -6.34 3.74 7.41
CA LEU A 142 -5.77 4.19 6.12
C LEU A 142 -6.86 4.64 5.15
N ALA A 143 -7.99 3.94 5.12
CA ALA A 143 -9.13 4.28 4.27
C ALA A 143 -9.70 5.66 4.63
N ASP A 144 -9.83 5.96 5.91
CA ASP A 144 -10.28 7.27 6.40
C ASP A 144 -9.29 8.39 6.00
N ALA A 145 -7.99 8.09 5.98
CA ALA A 145 -6.96 9.06 5.57
C ALA A 145 -7.03 9.41 4.08
N VAL A 146 -7.29 8.45 3.20
CA VAL A 146 -7.34 8.66 1.74
C VAL A 146 -8.74 9.04 1.23
N ALA A 147 -9.79 8.83 2.02
CA ALA A 147 -11.18 9.10 1.62
C ALA A 147 -11.44 10.54 1.14
N PRO A 148 -10.88 11.60 1.77
CA PRO A 148 -11.08 12.98 1.31
C PRO A 148 -10.56 13.25 -0.10
N PHE A 149 -9.68 12.38 -0.61
CA PHE A 149 -9.06 12.48 -1.94
C PHE A 149 -9.58 11.42 -2.91
N ASN A 150 -10.64 10.69 -2.56
CA ASN A 150 -11.18 9.57 -3.31
C ASN A 150 -10.17 8.42 -3.53
N GLY A 151 -9.23 8.26 -2.61
CA GLY A 151 -8.28 7.16 -2.63
C GLY A 151 -8.88 5.86 -2.11
N ILE A 152 -8.26 4.75 -2.47
CA ILE A 152 -8.62 3.41 -2.02
C ILE A 152 -7.48 2.74 -1.25
N VAL A 153 -7.86 1.76 -0.44
CA VAL A 153 -6.90 0.87 0.23
C VAL A 153 -7.14 -0.55 -0.25
N MET A 154 -6.13 -1.16 -0.83
CA MET A 154 -6.11 -2.58 -1.18
C MET A 154 -5.46 -3.34 -0.02
N TRP A 155 -6.27 -4.01 0.78
CA TRP A 155 -5.79 -4.77 1.93
C TRP A 155 -5.69 -6.25 1.57
N ARG A 156 -4.51 -6.83 1.74
CA ARG A 156 -4.29 -8.24 1.41
C ARG A 156 -4.91 -9.14 2.46
N ALA A 157 -5.86 -9.97 2.01
CA ALA A 157 -6.60 -10.92 2.83
C ALA A 157 -6.01 -12.34 2.73
N PHE A 158 -4.68 -12.47 2.69
CA PHE A 158 -4.00 -13.73 2.84
C PHE A 158 -2.86 -13.57 3.83
N VAL A 159 -2.98 -14.30 4.92
CA VAL A 159 -2.13 -14.20 6.09
C VAL A 159 -1.40 -15.53 6.27
N TYR A 160 -0.09 -15.46 6.43
CA TYR A 160 0.74 -16.61 6.72
C TYR A 160 1.55 -16.33 7.97
N SER A 161 1.21 -16.99 9.08
CA SER A 161 2.00 -16.96 10.30
C SER A 161 2.55 -18.35 10.62
N HIS A 162 3.63 -18.41 11.39
CA HIS A 162 4.20 -19.66 11.84
C HIS A 162 3.34 -20.39 12.88
N GLU A 163 2.43 -19.66 13.54
CA GLU A 163 1.56 -20.19 14.59
C GLU A 163 0.50 -21.16 14.08
N ASN A 164 0.15 -21.08 12.78
CA ASN A 164 -0.87 -21.91 12.13
C ASN A 164 -0.34 -22.58 10.86
N ALA A 165 0.88 -23.12 10.92
CA ALA A 165 1.56 -23.70 9.76
C ALA A 165 0.77 -24.82 9.07
N ASP A 166 -0.04 -25.58 9.82
CA ASP A 166 -0.81 -26.72 9.32
C ASP A 166 -2.14 -26.34 8.66
N ASP A 167 -2.61 -25.09 8.81
CA ASP A 167 -3.90 -24.66 8.28
C ASP A 167 -3.87 -23.28 7.59
N ARG A 168 -2.83 -23.04 6.81
CA ARG A 168 -2.63 -21.76 6.09
C ARG A 168 -3.80 -21.37 5.20
N HIS A 169 -4.53 -22.36 4.68
CA HIS A 169 -5.68 -22.12 3.81
C HIS A 169 -6.87 -21.51 4.56
N LYS A 170 -7.05 -21.89 5.83
CA LYS A 170 -8.15 -21.43 6.67
C LYS A 170 -7.82 -20.16 7.44
N GLN A 171 -6.54 -19.84 7.65
CA GLN A 171 -6.14 -18.70 8.45
C GLN A 171 -6.77 -17.40 7.94
N ALA A 172 -6.60 -17.09 6.66
CA ALA A 172 -7.19 -15.89 6.07
C ALA A 172 -8.73 -15.89 6.20
N TYR A 173 -9.37 -17.04 5.95
CA TYR A 173 -10.80 -17.17 6.12
C TYR A 173 -11.24 -16.88 7.56
N SER A 174 -10.57 -17.50 8.54
CA SER A 174 -10.90 -17.37 9.96
C SER A 174 -10.67 -15.95 10.49
N GLU A 175 -9.69 -15.22 9.96
CA GLU A 175 -9.39 -13.85 10.37
C GLU A 175 -10.31 -12.82 9.70
N PHE A 176 -10.75 -13.04 8.46
CA PHE A 176 -11.49 -12.04 7.70
C PHE A 176 -13.01 -12.22 7.71
N VAL A 177 -13.52 -13.45 7.79
CA VAL A 177 -14.98 -13.68 7.82
C VAL A 177 -15.68 -12.98 8.98
N PRO A 178 -15.14 -12.98 10.22
CA PRO A 178 -15.75 -12.24 11.33
C PRO A 178 -15.78 -10.72 11.14
N LEU A 179 -15.01 -10.21 10.17
CA LEU A 179 -14.89 -8.77 9.86
C LEU A 179 -15.77 -8.35 8.69
N ASP A 180 -16.56 -9.25 8.14
CA ASP A 180 -17.49 -8.91 7.06
C ASP A 180 -18.40 -7.74 7.46
N GLY A 181 -18.57 -6.80 6.53
CA GLY A 181 -19.33 -5.58 6.77
C GLY A 181 -18.65 -4.53 7.65
N LYS A 182 -17.46 -4.79 8.20
CA LYS A 182 -16.74 -3.86 9.09
C LYS A 182 -15.73 -2.97 8.37
N PHE A 183 -15.43 -3.23 7.12
CA PHE A 183 -14.52 -2.41 6.31
C PHE A 183 -15.23 -1.20 5.71
N ARG A 184 -14.51 -0.08 5.61
CA ARG A 184 -14.98 1.09 4.87
C ARG A 184 -15.21 0.76 3.40
N SER A 185 -16.11 1.49 2.73
CA SER A 185 -16.48 1.26 1.32
C SER A 185 -15.32 1.46 0.33
N ASN A 186 -14.29 2.21 0.70
CA ASN A 186 -13.07 2.41 -0.10
C ASN A 186 -11.94 1.42 0.24
N VAL A 187 -12.21 0.38 1.01
CA VAL A 187 -11.31 -0.75 1.22
C VAL A 187 -11.67 -1.87 0.24
N MET A 188 -10.66 -2.37 -0.46
CA MET A 188 -10.77 -3.54 -1.34
C MET A 188 -9.92 -4.67 -0.75
N LEU A 189 -10.54 -5.81 -0.47
CA LEU A 189 -9.82 -6.99 0.00
C LEU A 189 -9.19 -7.72 -1.20
N GLN A 190 -7.88 -7.90 -1.16
CA GLN A 190 -7.14 -8.66 -2.15
C GLN A 190 -6.98 -10.10 -1.68
N VAL A 191 -7.80 -11.00 -2.20
CA VAL A 191 -7.77 -12.43 -1.90
C VAL A 191 -6.87 -13.14 -2.90
N LYS A 192 -6.01 -14.03 -2.41
CA LYS A 192 -5.21 -14.90 -3.26
C LYS A 192 -6.07 -16.07 -3.74
N ASN A 193 -6.13 -16.28 -5.03
CA ASN A 193 -6.75 -17.45 -5.64
C ASN A 193 -5.66 -18.42 -6.12
N GLY A 194 -5.76 -19.68 -5.73
CA GLY A 194 -4.84 -20.75 -6.12
C GLY A 194 -4.01 -21.32 -4.98
N ALA A 195 -3.23 -22.35 -5.30
CA ALA A 195 -2.37 -23.03 -4.34
C ALA A 195 -1.29 -22.10 -3.76
N ILE A 196 -0.92 -22.40 -2.54
CA ILE A 196 0.14 -21.71 -1.79
C ILE A 196 1.47 -22.45 -1.98
#